data_6c82cdb5eeaeb8bd4d75d1f1e6331161
#
_entry.id   6c82cdb5eeaeb8bd4d75d1f1e6331161
#
_cell.length_a   1.000
_cell.length_b   1.000
_cell.length_c   1.000
_cell.angle_alpha   90.00
_cell.angle_beta   90.00
_cell.angle_gamma   90.00
#
_symmetry.space_group_name_H-M   'P 1'
#
loop_
_entity.id
_entity.type
_entity.pdbx_description
1 polymer ?
#
loop_
_entity_poly.entity_id
_entity_poly.type
_entity_poly.pdbx_seq_one_letter_code
_entity_poly.pdbx_strand_id
1 'polypeptide(L)'
;INIAVKGNTKLTPITFLEKIYEIEHELGRVRTPGKKYEPRTIDIDILFWDQEILHDADLTVPHPALEKRRFVLEPLSEIAPEFMHPILQKTVKELLNECPDTSIVRALS
;
A
#
# COMPACT_ATOMS: atom_id res chain seq x y z
N ILE A 1 -4.65 11.92 0.15
CA ILE A 1 -3.79 11.59 1.29
C ILE A 1 -3.35 10.15 1.20
N ASN A 2 -2.07 9.94 1.36
CA ASN A 2 -1.51 8.59 1.41
C ASN A 2 -0.96 8.34 2.80
N ILE A 3 -1.36 7.24 3.40
CA ILE A 3 -0.81 6.81 4.68
C ILE A 3 -0.37 5.36 4.55
N ALA A 4 0.59 4.98 5.37
CA ALA A 4 1.06 3.61 5.43
C ALA A 4 0.75 3.05 6.82
N VAL A 5 0.41 1.77 6.85
CA VAL A 5 0.06 1.09 8.09
C VAL A 5 0.81 -0.24 8.10
N LYS A 6 1.28 -0.65 9.27
CA LYS A 6 1.83 -1.99 9.43
C LYS A 6 1.08 -2.71 10.53
N GLY A 7 1.01 -4.01 10.43
CA GLY A 7 0.31 -4.81 11.42
C GLY A 7 0.64 -6.27 11.28
N ASN A 8 0.01 -7.07 12.11
CA ASN A 8 0.19 -8.53 12.11
C ASN A 8 -1.14 -9.20 11.91
N THR A 9 -1.12 -10.33 11.23
CA THR A 9 -2.33 -11.11 11.02
C THR A 9 -1.97 -12.59 10.94
N LYS A 10 -2.94 -13.44 11.25
CA LYS A 10 -2.78 -14.89 11.09
C LYS A 10 -3.36 -15.36 9.76
N LEU A 11 -3.93 -14.47 8.98
CA LEU A 11 -4.49 -14.81 7.69
C LEU A 11 -3.39 -15.02 6.65
N THR A 12 -3.71 -15.76 5.60
CA THR A 12 -2.82 -15.83 4.44
C THR A 12 -2.94 -14.54 3.64
N PRO A 13 -1.98 -14.23 2.77
CA PRO A 13 -2.06 -13.02 1.95
C PRO A 13 -3.34 -12.92 1.13
N ILE A 14 -3.74 -14.01 0.50
CA ILE A 14 -4.95 -14.02 -0.33
C ILE A 14 -6.21 -13.81 0.51
N THR A 15 -6.28 -14.48 1.66
CA THR A 15 -7.42 -14.31 2.56
C THR A 15 -7.50 -12.89 3.09
N PHE A 16 -6.35 -12.29 3.39
CA PHE A 16 -6.30 -10.92 3.84
C PHE A 16 -6.77 -9.97 2.73
N LEU A 17 -6.37 -10.22 1.49
CA LEU A 17 -6.82 -9.43 0.36
C LEU A 17 -8.34 -9.50 0.19
N GLU A 18 -8.92 -10.68 0.39
CA GLU A 18 -10.37 -10.84 0.34
C GLU A 18 -11.05 -10.00 1.40
N LYS A 19 -10.47 -9.92 2.60
CA LYS A 19 -10.98 -9.09 3.67
C LYS A 19 -10.91 -7.61 3.31
N ILE A 20 -9.84 -7.19 2.66
CA ILE A 20 -9.70 -5.82 2.19
C ILE A 20 -10.82 -5.49 1.20
N TYR A 21 -11.10 -6.38 0.26
CA TYR A 21 -12.16 -6.18 -0.71
C TYR A 21 -13.52 -6.06 -0.03
N GLU A 22 -13.77 -6.88 0.99
CA GLU A 22 -15.01 -6.78 1.77
C GLU A 22 -15.14 -5.42 2.42
N ILE A 23 -14.07 -4.93 3.03
CA ILE A 23 -14.05 -3.63 3.70
C ILE A 23 -14.30 -2.50 2.69
N GLU A 24 -13.61 -2.54 1.57
CA GLU A 24 -13.78 -1.53 0.53
C GLU A 24 -15.22 -1.53 -0.01
N HIS A 25 -15.78 -2.71 -0.17
CA HIS A 25 -17.14 -2.86 -0.64
C HIS A 25 -18.14 -2.28 0.37
N GLU A 26 -17.94 -2.59 1.65
CA GLU A 26 -18.81 -2.07 2.73
C GLU A 26 -18.75 -0.55 2.79
N LEU A 27 -17.57 0.02 2.68
CA LEU A 27 -17.40 1.48 2.69
C LEU A 27 -18.05 2.11 1.47
N GLY A 28 -17.98 1.42 0.33
CA GLY A 28 -18.62 1.90 -0.89
C GLY A 28 -20.13 1.87 -0.86
N ARG A 29 -20.72 1.09 0.05
CA ARG A 29 -22.17 1.02 0.20
C ARG A 29 -22.73 2.17 1.03
N VAL A 30 -21.91 2.81 1.82
CA VAL A 30 -22.31 3.91 2.67
C VAL A 30 -22.35 5.16 1.82
N ARG A 31 -23.42 5.34 1.08
CA ARG A 31 -23.58 6.51 0.22
C ARG A 31 -24.94 7.14 0.40
N THR A 32 -24.97 8.42 0.08
CA THR A 32 -26.19 9.18 0.14
C THR A 32 -27.14 8.70 -0.97
N PRO A 33 -28.38 8.36 -0.63
CA PRO A 33 -29.35 7.98 -1.66
C PRO A 33 -29.53 9.08 -2.69
N GLY A 34 -29.71 8.67 -3.93
CA GLY A 34 -29.92 9.58 -5.03
C GLY A 34 -28.67 10.03 -5.76
N LYS A 35 -27.52 9.77 -5.23
CA LYS A 35 -26.27 10.07 -5.95
C LYS A 35 -25.98 8.99 -6.96
N LYS A 36 -25.66 9.42 -8.15
CA LYS A 36 -25.33 8.49 -9.23
C LYS A 36 -23.91 7.99 -9.12
N TYR A 37 -23.04 8.80 -8.54
CA TYR A 37 -21.64 8.54 -8.54
C TYR A 37 -21.03 9.00 -7.21
N GLU A 38 -20.24 8.13 -6.64
CA GLU A 38 -19.46 8.45 -5.46
C GLU A 38 -18.02 8.13 -5.73
N PRO A 39 -17.10 9.04 -5.46
CA PRO A 39 -15.70 8.70 -5.56
C PRO A 39 -15.39 7.62 -4.52
N ARG A 40 -14.43 6.78 -4.84
CA ARG A 40 -14.00 5.76 -3.92
C ARG A 40 -13.48 6.43 -2.65
N THR A 41 -13.96 5.97 -1.52
CA THR A 41 -13.59 6.56 -0.24
C THR A 41 -12.23 6.08 0.24
N ILE A 42 -11.82 4.88 -0.16
CA ILE A 42 -10.57 4.32 0.29
C ILE A 42 -10.03 3.31 -0.73
N ASP A 43 -8.73 3.36 -0.93
CA ASP A 43 -7.96 2.39 -1.70
C ASP A 43 -6.93 1.79 -0.77
N ILE A 44 -6.95 0.48 -0.63
CA ILE A 44 -6.01 -0.23 0.22
C ILE A 44 -5.14 -1.12 -0.64
N ASP A 45 -3.83 -0.89 -0.60
CA ASP A 45 -2.87 -1.72 -1.33
C ASP A 45 -1.96 -2.44 -0.35
N ILE A 46 -1.70 -3.70 -0.64
CA ILE A 46 -0.71 -4.45 0.13
C ILE A 46 0.64 -4.20 -0.51
N LEU A 47 1.55 -3.61 0.25
CA LEU A 47 2.88 -3.26 -0.25
C LEU A 47 3.88 -4.39 -0.04
N PHE A 48 3.87 -4.94 1.15
CA PHE A 48 4.76 -6.03 1.54
C PHE A 48 4.01 -7.03 2.40
N TRP A 49 4.45 -8.26 2.34
CA TRP A 49 3.96 -9.32 3.23
C TRP A 49 5.18 -10.06 3.77
N ASP A 50 5.74 -9.54 4.87
CA ASP A 50 7.02 -9.99 5.40
C ASP A 50 8.07 -9.99 4.29
N GLN A 51 8.81 -11.07 4.12
CA GLN A 51 9.78 -11.22 3.04
C GLN A 51 9.23 -12.07 1.90
N GLU A 52 7.92 -12.27 1.85
CA GLU A 52 7.28 -13.08 0.83
C GLU A 52 7.34 -12.42 -0.54
N ILE A 53 7.50 -13.24 -1.55
CA ILE A 53 7.46 -12.81 -2.95
C ILE A 53 6.36 -13.62 -3.61
N LEU A 54 5.27 -12.94 -3.98
CA LEU A 54 4.12 -13.58 -4.60
C LEU A 54 3.81 -12.94 -5.94
N HIS A 55 3.56 -13.77 -6.93
CA HIS A 55 3.08 -13.34 -8.23
C HIS A 55 1.80 -14.10 -8.53
N ASP A 56 0.69 -13.57 -8.05
CA ASP A 56 -0.61 -14.17 -8.23
C ASP A 56 -1.46 -13.22 -9.08
N ALA A 57 -2.47 -13.76 -9.75
CA ALA A 57 -3.35 -12.93 -10.57
C ALA A 57 -4.00 -11.81 -9.78
N ASP A 58 -4.30 -12.06 -8.50
CA ASP A 58 -4.99 -11.10 -7.66
C ASP A 58 -4.07 -10.33 -6.73
N LEU A 59 -2.85 -10.81 -6.52
CA LEU A 59 -1.95 -10.19 -5.56
C LEU A 59 -0.50 -10.38 -5.96
N THR A 60 0.21 -9.27 -6.09
CA THR A 60 1.65 -9.28 -6.28
C THR A 60 2.29 -8.53 -5.11
N VAL A 61 3.15 -9.20 -4.37
CA VAL A 61 3.96 -8.56 -3.33
C VAL A 61 5.42 -8.97 -3.51
N PRO A 62 6.34 -8.08 -3.32
CA PRO A 62 6.16 -6.65 -3.05
C PRO A 62 5.36 -5.96 -4.14
N HIS A 63 4.64 -4.90 -3.76
CA HIS A 63 3.83 -4.16 -4.73
C HIS A 63 4.70 -3.71 -5.90
N PRO A 64 4.28 -3.98 -7.16
CA PRO A 64 5.08 -3.60 -8.31
C PRO A 64 5.21 -2.08 -8.43
N ALA A 65 6.39 -1.64 -8.83
CA ALA A 65 6.69 -0.21 -9.02
C ALA A 65 6.68 0.64 -7.74
N LEU A 66 6.58 0.03 -6.57
CA LEU A 66 6.60 0.76 -5.30
C LEU A 66 7.89 1.59 -5.17
N GLU A 67 9.01 1.08 -5.64
CA GLU A 67 10.30 1.76 -5.58
C GLU A 67 10.38 3.00 -6.48
N LYS A 68 9.41 3.18 -7.37
CA LYS A 68 9.34 4.31 -8.28
C LYS A 68 8.32 5.36 -7.87
N ARG A 69 7.65 5.15 -6.74
CA ARG A 69 6.55 6.00 -6.30
C ARG A 69 6.88 6.68 -4.98
N ARG A 70 7.33 7.91 -5.07
CA ARG A 70 7.72 8.66 -3.89
C ARG A 70 6.55 8.84 -2.91
N PHE A 71 5.34 9.03 -3.41
CA PHE A 71 4.17 9.23 -2.56
C PHE A 71 3.79 7.96 -1.77
N VAL A 72 4.34 6.82 -2.14
CA VAL A 72 4.20 5.57 -1.38
C VAL A 72 5.37 5.44 -0.40
N LEU A 73 6.58 5.70 -0.86
CA LEU A 73 7.80 5.52 -0.07
C LEU A 73 7.89 6.50 1.10
N GLU A 74 7.43 7.73 0.93
CA GLU A 74 7.51 8.74 1.98
C GLU A 74 6.77 8.28 3.25
N PRO A 75 5.46 7.99 3.20
CA PRO A 75 4.78 7.53 4.41
C PRO A 75 5.26 6.17 4.89
N LEU A 76 5.66 5.29 3.98
CA LEU A 76 6.18 3.99 4.35
C LEU A 76 7.49 4.12 5.12
N SER A 77 8.35 5.03 4.70
CA SER A 77 9.62 5.29 5.37
C SER A 77 9.46 5.81 6.80
N GLU A 78 8.34 6.46 7.09
CA GLU A 78 8.07 6.95 8.44
C GLU A 78 7.84 5.82 9.44
N ILE A 79 7.27 4.72 8.98
CA ILE A 79 6.92 3.60 9.88
C ILE A 79 7.86 2.42 9.75
N ALA A 80 8.55 2.26 8.62
CA ALA A 80 9.39 1.09 8.38
C ALA A 80 10.61 1.42 7.50
N PRO A 81 11.46 2.39 7.92
CA PRO A 81 12.60 2.79 7.09
C PRO A 81 13.63 1.69 6.90
N GLU A 82 13.74 0.78 7.86
CA GLU A 82 14.73 -0.30 7.83
C GLU A 82 14.21 -1.59 7.20
N PHE A 83 12.95 -1.62 6.78
CA PHE A 83 12.39 -2.82 6.17
C PHE A 83 13.07 -3.09 4.83
N MET A 84 13.52 -4.34 4.66
CA MET A 84 14.28 -4.75 3.47
C MET A 84 13.32 -5.25 2.39
N HIS A 85 13.40 -4.66 1.20
CA HIS A 85 12.64 -5.12 0.04
C HIS A 85 13.18 -6.50 -0.36
N PRO A 86 12.36 -7.55 -0.40
CA PRO A 86 12.86 -8.91 -0.60
C PRO A 86 13.45 -9.17 -1.99
N ILE A 87 13.09 -8.41 -2.98
CA ILE A 87 13.64 -8.56 -4.33
C ILE A 87 14.82 -7.64 -4.55
N LEU A 88 14.65 -6.36 -4.23
CA LEU A 88 15.67 -5.35 -4.52
C LEU A 88 16.82 -5.34 -3.51
N GLN A 89 16.64 -6.00 -2.37
CA GLN A 89 17.66 -6.10 -1.34
C GLN A 89 18.13 -4.74 -0.82
N LYS A 90 17.19 -3.80 -0.73
CA LYS A 90 17.42 -2.45 -0.23
C LYS A 90 16.35 -2.11 0.79
N THR A 91 16.71 -1.27 1.77
CA THR A 91 15.74 -0.82 2.75
C THR A 91 14.80 0.21 2.11
N VAL A 92 13.65 0.40 2.75
CA VAL A 92 12.68 1.41 2.30
C VAL A 92 13.35 2.80 2.26
N LYS A 93 14.18 3.09 3.24
CA LYS A 93 14.93 4.34 3.29
C LYS A 93 15.85 4.50 2.08
N GLU A 94 16.55 3.45 1.72
CA GLU A 94 17.41 3.45 0.54
C GLU A 94 16.60 3.64 -0.74
N LEU A 95 15.46 2.97 -0.84
CA LEU A 95 14.59 3.10 -1.99
C LEU A 95 14.07 4.53 -2.13
N LEU A 96 13.73 5.16 -1.02
CA LEU A 96 13.29 6.54 -1.03
C LEU A 96 14.38 7.48 -1.51
N ASN A 97 15.61 7.28 -1.03
CA ASN A 97 16.76 8.10 -1.43
C ASN A 97 17.09 7.96 -2.91
N GLU A 98 16.84 6.78 -3.47
CA GLU A 98 17.16 6.48 -4.86
C GLU A 98 15.97 6.63 -5.81
N CYS A 99 14.81 7.01 -5.27
CA CYS A 99 13.59 7.07 -6.05
C CYS A 99 13.71 8.08 -7.21
N PRO A 100 13.41 7.65 -8.44
CA PRO A 100 13.50 8.57 -9.59
C PRO A 100 12.40 9.62 -9.61
N ASP A 101 11.31 9.40 -8.87
CA ASP A 101 10.22 10.35 -8.79
C ASP A 101 10.66 11.54 -7.93
N THR A 102 10.67 12.72 -8.52
CA THR A 102 11.08 13.95 -7.83
C THR A 102 9.89 14.79 -7.37
N SER A 103 8.69 14.24 -7.43
CA SER A 103 7.50 14.94 -6.96
C SER A 103 7.63 15.32 -5.50
N ILE A 104 7.13 16.52 -5.17
CA ILE A 104 7.14 16.96 -3.80
C ILE A 104 5.96 16.34 -3.07
N VAL A 105 6.25 15.66 -1.98
CA VAL A 105 5.24 15.07 -1.10
C VAL A 105 5.25 15.89 0.18
N ARG A 106 4.14 16.51 0.48
CA ARG A 106 4.02 17.34 1.68
C ARG A 106 3.39 16.54 2.79
N ALA A 107 4.01 16.60 3.95
CA ALA A 107 3.40 16.03 5.14
C ALA A 107 2.21 16.88 5.52
N LEU A 108 1.16 16.24 5.96
CA LEU A 108 -0.01 16.92 6.48
C LEU A 108 0.18 17.09 7.98
N SER A 109 0.08 18.26 8.40
CA SER A 109 0.21 18.58 9.83
C SER A 109 -1.13 18.90 10.43
#